data_65be8a23b2795f75685544363ec51a4f
#
_entry.id   65be8a23b2795f75685544363ec51a4f
#
_cell.length_a   1.000
_cell.length_b   1.000
_cell.length_c   1.000
_cell.angle_alpha   90.00
_cell.angle_beta   90.00
_cell.angle_gamma   90.00
#
_symmetry.space_group_name_H-M   'P 1'
#
loop_
_entity.id
_entity.type
_entity.pdbx_description
1 polymer ?
#
loop_
_entity_poly.entity_id
_entity_poly.type
_entity_poly.pdbx_seq_one_letter_code
_entity_poly.pdbx_strand_id
1 'polypeptide(L)'
;AVNTVNNHCFDYYLEGYQDTMQTLDEMNFKHFGSTYLDSKTRKQDVVMTAEVKGVKIGAIGFSIPQDKDLPAMKQRIEQLRADGCDLVIVSLHWGKETKAIPESWQFKYARKVIDLGADVLFGHGPHVLQAVQFYNGGVILYSTGNFTFGTMSSKVDRDTGIFRVTYDLAQDGKPALSMFKLIPCTTTGAGDYRPYELTEQDDRERAFKKLIYTREVTNMQNLPQSFIQTGEVKIENGVPVE
;
A
#
# COMPACT_ATOMS: atom_id res chain seq x y z
N ALA A 1 1.14 12.52 -2.23
CA ALA A 1 2.51 12.00 -2.12
C ALA A 1 2.72 10.82 -3.06
N VAL A 2 3.96 10.58 -3.47
CA VAL A 2 4.34 9.50 -4.38
C VAL A 2 5.43 8.64 -3.72
N ASN A 3 5.24 7.30 -3.75
CA ASN A 3 6.35 6.39 -3.48
C ASN A 3 7.17 6.23 -4.76
N THR A 4 8.47 6.54 -4.70
CA THR A 4 9.35 6.60 -5.87
C THR A 4 10.18 5.34 -6.07
N VAL A 5 10.03 4.34 -5.20
CA VAL A 5 10.87 3.13 -5.28
C VAL A 5 10.09 1.90 -5.71
N ASN A 6 10.59 1.28 -6.76
CA ASN A 6 10.16 0.00 -7.30
C ASN A 6 11.35 -0.66 -8.03
N ASN A 7 11.13 -1.80 -8.68
CA ASN A 7 12.18 -2.49 -9.44
C ASN A 7 12.65 -1.74 -10.71
N HIS A 8 11.91 -0.70 -11.15
CA HIS A 8 12.18 0.10 -12.34
C HIS A 8 12.67 1.52 -12.04
N CYS A 9 12.89 1.89 -10.78
CA CYS A 9 13.28 3.26 -10.45
C CYS A 9 14.62 3.70 -11.03
N PHE A 10 15.45 2.77 -11.52
CA PHE A 10 16.75 3.03 -12.17
C PHE A 10 16.81 2.55 -13.63
N ASP A 11 15.71 2.34 -14.31
CA ASP A 11 15.71 1.95 -15.73
C ASP A 11 16.43 2.97 -16.63
N TYR A 12 16.42 4.23 -16.21
CA TYR A 12 17.17 5.32 -16.82
C TYR A 12 18.34 5.78 -15.94
N TYR A 13 18.97 4.85 -15.24
CA TYR A 13 20.13 5.07 -14.39
C TYR A 13 19.86 6.06 -13.23
N LEU A 14 20.95 6.51 -12.58
CA LEU A 14 20.87 7.46 -11.47
C LEU A 14 20.35 8.82 -11.93
N GLU A 15 20.74 9.25 -13.11
CA GLU A 15 20.33 10.53 -13.70
C GLU A 15 18.81 10.61 -13.85
N GLY A 16 18.18 9.59 -14.42
CA GLY A 16 16.72 9.55 -14.58
C GLY A 16 15.98 9.48 -13.24
N TYR A 17 16.55 8.80 -12.24
CA TYR A 17 16.01 8.82 -10.88
C TYR A 17 16.09 10.21 -10.25
N GLN A 18 17.24 10.89 -10.36
CA GLN A 18 17.43 12.23 -9.83
C GLN A 18 16.54 13.27 -10.53
N ASP A 19 16.38 13.16 -11.85
CA ASP A 19 15.47 14.01 -12.63
C ASP A 19 14.01 13.83 -12.18
N THR A 20 13.62 12.61 -11.90
CA THR A 20 12.29 12.32 -11.33
C THR A 20 12.10 13.00 -9.97
N MET A 21 13.08 12.93 -9.07
CA MET A 21 12.99 13.58 -7.75
C MET A 21 12.90 15.11 -7.92
N GLN A 22 13.75 15.70 -8.75
CA GLN A 22 13.74 17.14 -9.03
C GLN A 22 12.39 17.58 -9.59
N THR A 23 11.83 16.84 -10.56
CA THR A 23 10.52 17.14 -11.15
C THR A 23 9.41 17.12 -10.09
N LEU A 24 9.41 16.13 -9.20
CA LEU A 24 8.43 16.05 -8.12
C LEU A 24 8.55 17.24 -7.16
N ASP A 25 9.78 17.66 -6.83
CA ASP A 25 10.04 18.83 -5.98
C ASP A 25 9.58 20.12 -6.64
N GLU A 26 9.89 20.35 -7.91
CA GLU A 26 9.45 21.51 -8.69
C GLU A 26 7.91 21.61 -8.79
N MET A 27 7.24 20.47 -8.86
CA MET A 27 5.77 20.37 -8.85
C MET A 27 5.16 20.41 -7.44
N ASN A 28 5.95 20.55 -6.37
CA ASN A 28 5.52 20.45 -4.97
C ASN A 28 4.82 19.13 -4.62
N PHE A 29 5.18 18.05 -5.29
CA PHE A 29 4.71 16.73 -4.90
C PHE A 29 5.58 16.13 -3.81
N LYS A 30 5.02 15.88 -2.64
CA LYS A 30 5.70 15.11 -1.60
C LYS A 30 5.99 13.70 -2.11
N HIS A 31 7.21 13.22 -1.91
CA HIS A 31 7.61 11.89 -2.31
C HIS A 31 8.43 11.19 -1.21
N PHE A 32 8.54 9.88 -1.30
CA PHE A 32 9.28 9.07 -0.34
C PHE A 32 9.75 7.76 -0.97
N GLY A 33 10.74 7.14 -0.34
CA GLY A 33 11.23 5.82 -0.71
C GLY A 33 12.69 5.62 -0.34
N SER A 34 13.05 4.38 -0.04
CA SER A 34 14.39 3.95 0.32
C SER A 34 14.86 2.89 -0.65
N THR A 35 15.98 3.14 -1.33
CA THR A 35 16.57 2.21 -2.30
C THR A 35 18.09 2.29 -2.31
N TYR A 36 18.75 1.30 -2.91
CA TYR A 36 20.19 1.29 -3.08
C TYR A 36 20.54 1.96 -4.42
N LEU A 37 21.41 2.95 -4.39
CA LEU A 37 21.89 3.66 -5.59
C LEU A 37 22.91 2.85 -6.38
N ASP A 38 23.59 1.91 -5.73
CA ASP A 38 24.48 0.94 -6.36
C ASP A 38 24.52 -0.37 -5.55
N SER A 39 25.14 -1.40 -6.11
CA SER A 39 25.24 -2.73 -5.48
C SER A 39 26.09 -2.74 -4.21
N LYS A 40 26.73 -1.64 -3.85
CA LYS A 40 27.78 -1.67 -2.82
C LYS A 40 27.50 -0.82 -1.58
N THR A 41 26.91 0.38 -1.64
CA THR A 41 26.95 1.21 -0.43
C THR A 41 25.98 2.38 -0.33
N ARG A 42 25.39 2.88 -1.38
CA ARG A 42 24.59 4.11 -1.30
C ARG A 42 23.10 3.81 -1.29
N LYS A 43 22.47 4.16 -0.20
CA LYS A 43 21.04 4.07 -0.02
C LYS A 43 20.41 5.45 -0.17
N GLN A 44 19.53 5.61 -1.13
CA GLN A 44 18.61 6.74 -1.14
C GLN A 44 17.53 6.46 -0.09
N ASP A 45 17.30 7.41 0.78
CA ASP A 45 16.38 7.24 1.90
C ASP A 45 15.59 8.54 2.10
N VAL A 46 14.46 8.63 1.45
CA VAL A 46 13.57 9.78 1.53
C VAL A 46 12.36 9.40 2.39
N VAL A 47 12.19 10.14 3.46
CA VAL A 47 11.05 10.01 4.39
C VAL A 47 10.12 11.20 4.19
N MET A 48 8.83 10.94 4.05
CA MET A 48 7.84 12.00 3.92
C MET A 48 7.11 12.19 5.23
N THR A 49 6.85 13.46 5.57
CA THR A 49 5.87 13.82 6.59
C THR A 49 4.84 14.79 6.03
N ALA A 50 3.61 14.69 6.50
CA ALA A 50 2.52 15.60 6.17
C ALA A 50 1.60 15.76 7.37
N GLU A 51 0.94 16.91 7.47
CA GLU A 51 -0.11 17.14 8.46
C GLU A 51 -1.45 17.33 7.75
N VAL A 52 -2.45 16.61 8.21
CA VAL A 52 -3.82 16.65 7.65
C VAL A 52 -4.80 16.74 8.81
N LYS A 53 -5.51 17.86 8.92
CA LYS A 53 -6.51 18.12 9.98
C LYS A 53 -5.96 17.90 11.40
N GLY A 54 -4.72 18.30 11.64
CA GLY A 54 -4.05 18.16 12.93
C GLY A 54 -3.44 16.77 13.20
N VAL A 55 -3.58 15.83 12.27
CA VAL A 55 -2.94 14.50 12.35
C VAL A 55 -1.66 14.51 11.54
N LYS A 56 -0.54 14.20 12.17
CA LYS A 56 0.76 14.11 11.51
C LYS A 56 1.00 12.70 10.98
N ILE A 57 1.25 12.60 9.69
CA ILE A 57 1.40 11.33 8.96
C ILE A 57 2.85 11.22 8.48
N GLY A 58 3.50 10.10 8.75
CA GLY A 58 4.79 9.73 8.21
C GLY A 58 4.68 8.64 7.16
N ALA A 59 5.53 8.65 6.12
CA ALA A 59 5.59 7.58 5.14
C ALA A 59 7.02 7.21 4.77
N ILE A 60 7.26 5.91 4.64
CA ILE A 60 8.49 5.30 4.17
C ILE A 60 8.18 4.24 3.11
N GLY A 61 9.13 3.97 2.20
CA GLY A 61 8.96 2.99 1.14
C GLY A 61 10.21 2.15 0.90
N PHE A 62 10.02 0.88 0.55
CA PHE A 62 11.11 -0.05 0.23
C PHE A 62 10.78 -0.85 -1.03
N SER A 63 11.81 -1.09 -1.86
CA SER A 63 11.71 -1.97 -3.02
C SER A 63 12.36 -3.32 -2.71
N ILE A 64 11.66 -4.41 -3.04
CA ILE A 64 12.11 -5.80 -2.87
C ILE A 64 12.68 -6.02 -1.46
N PRO A 65 11.86 -5.80 -0.41
CA PRO A 65 12.34 -5.84 0.96
C PRO A 65 12.77 -7.25 1.37
N GLN A 66 13.79 -7.31 2.19
CA GLN A 66 14.33 -8.54 2.78
C GLN A 66 14.41 -8.40 4.30
N ASP A 67 14.56 -9.49 5.03
CA ASP A 67 14.69 -9.45 6.50
C ASP A 67 15.83 -8.53 6.99
N LYS A 68 16.89 -8.36 6.20
CA LYS A 68 17.98 -7.40 6.47
C LYS A 68 17.55 -5.94 6.48
N ASP A 69 16.41 -5.60 5.88
CA ASP A 69 15.89 -4.23 5.80
C ASP A 69 15.04 -3.88 7.04
N LEU A 70 14.57 -4.89 7.80
CA LEU A 70 13.74 -4.67 8.99
C LEU A 70 14.37 -3.78 10.06
N PRO A 71 15.67 -3.86 10.39
CA PRO A 71 16.30 -2.95 11.34
C PRO A 71 16.25 -1.48 10.88
N ALA A 72 16.52 -1.21 9.60
CA ALA A 72 16.46 0.13 9.05
C ALA A 72 15.00 0.64 9.02
N MET A 73 14.06 -0.21 8.67
CA MET A 73 12.62 0.10 8.68
C MET A 73 12.16 0.44 10.09
N LYS A 74 12.53 -0.36 11.09
CA LYS A 74 12.26 -0.11 12.51
C LYS A 74 12.78 1.26 12.93
N GLN A 75 14.05 1.55 12.65
CA GLN A 75 14.66 2.83 12.99
C GLN A 75 13.90 4.01 12.41
N ARG A 76 13.41 3.89 11.16
CA ARG A 76 12.63 4.96 10.50
C ARG A 76 11.25 5.12 11.11
N ILE A 77 10.57 4.02 11.43
CA ILE A 77 9.28 4.06 12.12
C ILE A 77 9.43 4.72 13.50
N GLU A 78 10.42 4.30 14.27
CA GLU A 78 10.71 4.88 15.61
C GLU A 78 11.05 6.38 15.51
N GLN A 79 11.81 6.79 14.50
CA GLN A 79 12.12 8.19 14.25
C GLN A 79 10.86 9.00 13.92
N LEU A 80 10.02 8.51 13.02
CA LEU A 80 8.74 9.17 12.69
C LEU A 80 7.84 9.33 13.92
N ARG A 81 7.77 8.31 14.79
CA ARG A 81 7.03 8.39 16.04
C ARG A 81 7.65 9.42 17.00
N ALA A 82 8.97 9.44 17.12
CA ALA A 82 9.69 10.44 17.92
C ALA A 82 9.49 11.87 17.40
N ASP A 83 9.37 12.02 16.10
CA ASP A 83 9.07 13.30 15.44
C ASP A 83 7.57 13.69 15.56
N GLY A 84 6.77 12.90 16.28
CA GLY A 84 5.36 13.17 16.57
C GLY A 84 4.40 12.73 15.47
N CYS A 85 4.77 11.79 14.60
CA CYS A 85 3.80 11.23 13.64
C CYS A 85 2.79 10.34 14.36
N ASP A 86 1.51 10.68 14.19
CA ASP A 86 0.37 9.93 14.72
C ASP A 86 0.09 8.68 13.90
N LEU A 87 0.34 8.73 12.59
CA LEU A 87 0.18 7.61 11.66
C LEU A 87 1.46 7.38 10.87
N VAL A 88 1.83 6.12 10.69
CA VAL A 88 2.99 5.69 9.88
C VAL A 88 2.54 4.73 8.78
N ILE A 89 2.83 5.12 7.54
CA ILE A 89 2.55 4.35 6.33
C ILE A 89 3.85 3.73 5.82
N VAL A 90 3.84 2.43 5.58
CA VAL A 90 4.96 1.71 4.94
C VAL A 90 4.51 1.24 3.57
N SER A 91 5.20 1.65 2.51
CA SER A 91 4.94 1.21 1.15
C SER A 91 5.99 0.19 0.71
N LEU A 92 5.55 -0.96 0.20
CA LEU A 92 6.44 -2.04 -0.24
C LEU A 92 6.20 -2.41 -1.70
N HIS A 93 7.26 -2.34 -2.52
CA HIS A 93 7.27 -2.97 -3.83
C HIS A 93 7.80 -4.39 -3.69
N TRP A 94 6.94 -5.39 -3.85
CA TRP A 94 7.24 -6.77 -3.47
C TRP A 94 6.36 -7.81 -4.19
N GLY A 95 6.62 -9.09 -3.92
CA GLY A 95 5.79 -10.20 -4.39
C GLY A 95 6.06 -10.57 -5.85
N LYS A 96 5.35 -11.57 -6.32
CA LYS A 96 5.51 -12.11 -7.67
C LYS A 96 4.43 -11.56 -8.59
N GLU A 97 4.83 -11.10 -9.77
CA GLU A 97 3.93 -10.61 -10.81
C GLU A 97 2.83 -11.60 -11.16
N THR A 98 1.63 -11.09 -11.40
CA THR A 98 0.40 -11.81 -11.79
C THR A 98 -0.10 -12.86 -10.79
N LYS A 99 0.47 -12.96 -9.61
CA LYS A 99 -0.04 -13.82 -8.54
C LYS A 99 -1.18 -13.15 -7.80
N ALA A 100 -2.38 -13.72 -7.88
CA ALA A 100 -3.56 -13.22 -7.17
C ALA A 100 -3.51 -13.48 -5.65
N ILE A 101 -2.71 -14.44 -5.22
CA ILE A 101 -2.55 -14.81 -3.80
C ILE A 101 -1.15 -14.42 -3.34
N PRO A 102 -1.02 -13.66 -2.24
CA PRO A 102 0.27 -13.36 -1.64
C PRO A 102 1.05 -14.64 -1.30
N GLU A 103 2.35 -14.59 -1.44
CA GLU A 103 3.21 -15.72 -1.04
C GLU A 103 3.31 -15.80 0.49
N SER A 104 3.57 -17.00 1.02
CA SER A 104 3.59 -17.22 2.49
C SER A 104 4.60 -16.34 3.24
N TRP A 105 5.70 -15.96 2.60
CA TRP A 105 6.67 -15.03 3.20
C TRP A 105 6.12 -13.62 3.31
N GLN A 106 5.28 -13.16 2.36
CA GLN A 106 4.66 -11.83 2.41
C GLN A 106 3.76 -11.70 3.65
N PHE A 107 2.98 -12.73 3.99
CA PHE A 107 2.15 -12.71 5.21
C PHE A 107 3.00 -12.53 6.48
N LYS A 108 4.11 -13.26 6.57
CA LYS A 108 5.01 -13.16 7.73
C LYS A 108 5.71 -11.80 7.79
N TYR A 109 6.17 -11.32 6.65
CA TYR A 109 6.88 -10.04 6.57
C TYR A 109 5.95 -8.86 6.87
N ALA A 110 4.75 -8.85 6.29
CA ALA A 110 3.76 -7.81 6.53
C ALA A 110 3.42 -7.64 8.01
N ARG A 111 3.19 -8.75 8.72
CA ARG A 111 2.92 -8.72 10.16
C ARG A 111 4.09 -8.15 10.95
N LYS A 112 5.33 -8.54 10.62
CA LYS A 112 6.52 -7.93 11.23
C LYS A 112 6.54 -6.41 11.05
N VAL A 113 6.17 -5.91 9.86
CA VAL A 113 6.13 -4.47 9.58
C VAL A 113 5.10 -3.76 10.46
N ILE A 114 3.91 -4.32 10.62
CA ILE A 114 2.90 -3.77 11.55
C ILE A 114 3.40 -3.85 13.00
N ASP A 115 4.00 -4.97 13.41
CA ASP A 115 4.56 -5.14 14.76
C ASP A 115 5.71 -4.17 15.05
N LEU A 116 6.39 -3.65 14.02
CA LEU A 116 7.38 -2.57 14.17
C LEU A 116 6.74 -1.19 14.39
N GLY A 117 5.40 -1.07 14.30
CA GLY A 117 4.67 0.15 14.59
C GLY A 117 4.11 0.88 13.36
N ALA A 118 4.04 0.23 12.19
CA ALA A 118 3.30 0.77 11.04
C ALA A 118 1.79 0.60 11.25
N ASP A 119 1.00 1.63 10.86
CA ASP A 119 -0.46 1.59 10.88
C ASP A 119 -1.04 1.07 9.57
N VAL A 120 -0.37 1.40 8.45
CA VAL A 120 -0.76 0.98 7.11
C VAL A 120 0.43 0.41 6.38
N LEU A 121 0.28 -0.80 5.86
CA LEU A 121 1.18 -1.35 4.86
C LEU A 121 0.50 -1.32 3.50
N PHE A 122 1.11 -0.61 2.55
CA PHE A 122 0.65 -0.43 1.19
C PHE A 122 1.55 -1.18 0.22
N GLY A 123 1.08 -2.33 -0.29
CA GLY A 123 1.83 -3.20 -1.18
C GLY A 123 1.54 -2.95 -2.66
N HIS A 124 2.57 -3.08 -3.49
CA HIS A 124 2.50 -3.05 -4.95
C HIS A 124 3.60 -3.94 -5.55
N GLY A 125 3.54 -4.24 -6.86
CA GLY A 125 4.48 -5.13 -7.55
C GLY A 125 3.83 -6.35 -8.22
N PRO A 126 2.83 -7.02 -7.63
CA PRO A 126 2.14 -8.13 -8.30
C PRO A 126 1.31 -7.74 -9.53
N HIS A 127 1.03 -6.45 -9.74
CA HIS A 127 0.23 -5.93 -10.86
C HIS A 127 -1.24 -6.41 -10.90
N VAL A 128 -1.71 -7.04 -9.83
CA VAL A 128 -3.08 -7.52 -9.64
C VAL A 128 -3.53 -7.19 -8.23
N LEU A 129 -4.84 -7.08 -8.00
CA LEU A 129 -5.39 -6.96 -6.66
C LEU A 129 -5.08 -8.23 -5.85
N GLN A 130 -4.65 -8.05 -4.61
CA GLN A 130 -4.47 -9.12 -3.64
C GLN A 130 -5.26 -8.82 -2.37
N ALA A 131 -5.27 -9.78 -1.45
CA ALA A 131 -6.00 -9.71 -0.18
C ALA A 131 -5.69 -8.45 0.64
N VAL A 132 -6.64 -8.10 1.50
CA VAL A 132 -6.48 -7.14 2.59
C VAL A 132 -6.50 -7.90 3.91
N GLN A 133 -5.65 -7.50 4.85
CA GLN A 133 -5.61 -8.07 6.19
C GLN A 133 -5.65 -6.95 7.23
N PHE A 134 -6.46 -7.14 8.27
CA PHE A 134 -6.40 -6.35 9.50
C PHE A 134 -5.60 -7.15 10.53
N TYR A 135 -4.58 -6.52 11.10
CA TYR A 135 -3.67 -7.19 12.01
C TYR A 135 -3.13 -6.19 13.03
N ASN A 136 -3.23 -6.51 14.31
CA ASN A 136 -2.67 -5.74 15.42
C ASN A 136 -2.98 -4.22 15.34
N GLY A 137 -4.24 -3.87 15.00
CA GLY A 137 -4.70 -2.49 14.85
C GLY A 137 -4.32 -1.81 13.54
N GLY A 138 -3.49 -2.43 12.71
CA GLY A 138 -3.10 -1.91 11.40
C GLY A 138 -3.84 -2.59 10.24
N VAL A 139 -3.71 -2.01 9.04
CA VAL A 139 -4.23 -2.56 7.80
C VAL A 139 -3.10 -2.87 6.81
N ILE A 140 -3.19 -4.05 6.20
CA ILE A 140 -2.23 -4.55 5.21
C ILE A 140 -2.95 -4.70 3.88
N LEU A 141 -2.53 -3.92 2.89
CA LEU A 141 -2.92 -4.05 1.49
C LEU A 141 -1.79 -4.81 0.78
N TYR A 142 -1.98 -6.08 0.45
CA TYR A 142 -0.89 -6.88 -0.13
C TYR A 142 -0.52 -6.46 -1.54
N SER A 143 -1.51 -6.09 -2.37
CA SER A 143 -1.30 -5.43 -3.67
C SER A 143 -2.55 -4.69 -4.10
N THR A 144 -2.34 -3.49 -4.61
CA THR A 144 -3.41 -2.60 -5.08
C THR A 144 -3.64 -2.67 -6.59
N GLY A 145 -2.94 -3.55 -7.29
CA GLY A 145 -3.03 -3.66 -8.74
C GLY A 145 -2.40 -2.47 -9.49
N ASN A 146 -2.68 -2.37 -10.78
CA ASN A 146 -2.24 -1.27 -11.64
C ASN A 146 -3.29 -0.19 -11.70
N PHE A 147 -3.02 1.00 -11.19
CA PHE A 147 -3.98 2.11 -11.26
C PHE A 147 -3.88 2.87 -12.60
N THR A 148 -2.65 3.25 -12.98
CA THR A 148 -2.33 3.81 -14.29
C THR A 148 -1.16 3.01 -14.86
N PHE A 149 -1.33 2.41 -16.04
CA PHE A 149 -0.31 1.54 -16.62
C PHE A 149 -0.32 1.60 -18.15
N GLY A 150 0.84 1.90 -18.75
CA GLY A 150 0.95 2.26 -20.15
C GLY A 150 0.83 1.11 -21.15
N THR A 151 1.19 -0.11 -20.77
CA THR A 151 1.18 -1.27 -21.68
C THR A 151 0.49 -2.44 -21.03
N MET A 152 -0.71 -2.75 -21.52
CA MET A 152 -1.51 -3.86 -21.00
C MET A 152 -1.75 -4.89 -22.08
N SER A 153 -1.25 -6.11 -21.89
CA SER A 153 -1.70 -7.23 -22.72
C SER A 153 -3.15 -7.58 -22.36
N SER A 154 -3.89 -8.16 -23.30
CA SER A 154 -5.26 -8.61 -23.07
C SER A 154 -5.40 -9.67 -21.97
N LYS A 155 -4.30 -10.26 -21.52
CA LYS A 155 -4.24 -11.32 -20.50
C LYS A 155 -4.00 -10.77 -19.09
N VAL A 156 -3.73 -9.48 -18.92
CA VAL A 156 -3.45 -8.88 -17.62
C VAL A 156 -4.77 -8.55 -16.92
N ASP A 157 -4.85 -8.88 -15.65
CA ASP A 157 -5.95 -8.48 -14.78
C ASP A 157 -5.97 -6.94 -14.65
N ARG A 158 -7.11 -6.33 -14.96
CA ARG A 158 -7.27 -4.88 -14.99
C ARG A 158 -7.94 -4.31 -13.75
N ASP A 159 -8.38 -5.16 -12.84
CA ASP A 159 -9.04 -4.69 -11.62
C ASP A 159 -8.03 -4.01 -10.70
N THR A 160 -8.39 -2.84 -10.25
CA THR A 160 -7.65 -1.99 -9.32
C THR A 160 -8.64 -1.14 -8.52
N GLY A 161 -8.17 -0.13 -7.82
CA GLY A 161 -9.09 0.80 -7.17
C GLY A 161 -8.44 1.83 -6.28
N ILE A 162 -9.30 2.68 -5.72
CA ILE A 162 -8.93 3.65 -4.70
C ILE A 162 -9.24 3.05 -3.34
N PHE A 163 -8.21 2.82 -2.56
CA PHE A 163 -8.31 2.29 -1.20
C PHE A 163 -8.42 3.44 -0.22
N ARG A 164 -9.55 3.50 0.49
CA ARG A 164 -9.78 4.48 1.55
C ARG A 164 -9.68 3.81 2.90
N VAL A 165 -8.71 4.25 3.69
CA VAL A 165 -8.53 3.85 5.08
C VAL A 165 -8.87 5.06 5.95
N THR A 166 -9.90 4.94 6.79
CA THR A 166 -10.37 6.04 7.62
C THR A 166 -9.93 5.81 9.06
N TYR A 167 -9.41 6.87 9.67
CA TYR A 167 -9.07 6.92 11.07
C TYR A 167 -9.90 8.03 11.73
N ASP A 168 -10.57 7.69 12.82
CA ASP A 168 -11.24 8.66 13.68
C ASP A 168 -10.38 8.93 14.92
N LEU A 169 -10.48 10.14 15.47
CA LEU A 169 -9.78 10.45 16.70
C LEU A 169 -10.51 9.79 17.88
N ALA A 170 -9.82 8.93 18.60
CA ALA A 170 -10.31 8.33 19.84
C ALA A 170 -10.37 9.38 20.97
N GLN A 171 -10.94 9.00 22.11
CA GLN A 171 -11.09 9.91 23.27
C GLN A 171 -9.74 10.42 23.82
N ASP A 172 -8.66 9.68 23.62
CA ASP A 172 -7.30 10.07 23.98
C ASP A 172 -6.61 10.95 22.92
N GLY A 173 -7.35 11.33 21.87
CA GLY A 173 -6.88 12.15 20.75
C GLY A 173 -6.05 11.41 19.72
N LYS A 174 -5.86 10.09 19.86
CA LYS A 174 -5.09 9.28 18.89
C LYS A 174 -5.97 8.78 17.76
N PRO A 175 -5.42 8.69 16.52
CA PRO A 175 -6.14 8.07 15.42
C PRO A 175 -6.38 6.58 15.66
N ALA A 176 -7.62 6.15 15.49
CA ALA A 176 -8.04 4.75 15.52
C ALA A 176 -8.67 4.38 14.19
N LEU A 177 -8.27 3.25 13.63
CA LEU A 177 -8.81 2.73 12.39
C LEU A 177 -10.32 2.46 12.56
N SER A 178 -11.16 3.11 11.74
CA SER A 178 -12.62 3.07 11.88
C SER A 178 -13.34 2.52 10.64
N MET A 179 -12.77 2.67 9.45
CA MET A 179 -13.40 2.20 8.23
C MET A 179 -12.37 1.86 7.15
N PHE A 180 -12.69 0.85 6.38
CA PHE A 180 -11.99 0.52 5.14
C PHE A 180 -12.99 0.48 3.98
N LYS A 181 -12.59 1.06 2.84
CA LYS A 181 -13.41 1.06 1.62
C LYS A 181 -12.54 0.90 0.38
N LEU A 182 -13.01 0.09 -0.56
CA LEU A 182 -12.52 0.04 -1.93
C LEU A 182 -13.52 0.72 -2.86
N ILE A 183 -13.09 1.72 -3.62
CA ILE A 183 -13.76 2.18 -4.81
C ILE A 183 -13.15 1.40 -5.97
N PRO A 184 -13.84 0.39 -6.51
CA PRO A 184 -13.25 -0.51 -7.49
C PRO A 184 -13.14 0.19 -8.84
N CYS A 185 -11.99 0.04 -9.47
CA CYS A 185 -11.68 0.64 -10.75
C CYS A 185 -11.13 -0.41 -11.72
N THR A 186 -11.18 -0.10 -13.00
CA THR A 186 -10.41 -0.82 -14.01
C THR A 186 -9.34 0.08 -14.58
N THR A 187 -8.12 -0.43 -14.74
CA THR A 187 -7.10 0.27 -15.52
C THR A 187 -7.34 0.03 -16.99
N THR A 188 -7.27 1.07 -17.80
CA THR A 188 -7.52 0.93 -19.22
C THR A 188 -6.22 0.90 -20.00
N GLY A 189 -6.11 -0.08 -20.90
CA GLY A 189 -5.06 -0.09 -21.91
C GLY A 189 -5.50 0.56 -23.24
N ALA A 190 -6.68 1.14 -23.28
CA ALA A 190 -7.31 1.60 -24.51
C ALA A 190 -7.13 3.10 -24.73
N GLY A 191 -5.92 3.53 -24.98
CA GLY A 191 -5.67 4.83 -25.61
C GLY A 191 -5.53 6.03 -24.68
N ASP A 192 -6.15 6.05 -23.50
CA ASP A 192 -6.08 7.20 -22.59
C ASP A 192 -5.41 6.91 -21.23
N TYR A 193 -5.16 5.63 -20.92
CA TYR A 193 -4.49 5.16 -19.69
C TYR A 193 -5.13 5.64 -18.38
N ARG A 194 -6.39 6.04 -18.41
CA ARG A 194 -7.13 6.52 -17.23
C ARG A 194 -7.82 5.36 -16.55
N PRO A 195 -7.78 5.27 -15.21
CA PRO A 195 -8.64 4.35 -14.48
C PRO A 195 -10.10 4.84 -14.51
N TYR A 196 -11.04 3.90 -14.63
CA TYR A 196 -12.47 4.18 -14.51
C TYR A 196 -13.06 3.39 -13.36
N GLU A 197 -14.00 3.99 -12.64
CA GLU A 197 -14.77 3.31 -11.61
C GLU A 197 -15.63 2.22 -12.25
N LEU A 198 -15.63 1.04 -11.65
CA LEU A 198 -16.51 -0.06 -12.01
C LEU A 198 -17.89 0.22 -11.42
N THR A 199 -18.89 0.43 -12.30
CA THR A 199 -20.28 0.74 -11.90
C THR A 199 -21.19 -0.47 -11.90
N GLU A 200 -20.93 -1.43 -12.80
CA GLU A 200 -21.72 -2.66 -12.91
C GLU A 200 -21.51 -3.57 -11.70
N GLN A 201 -22.60 -4.11 -11.15
CA GLN A 201 -22.56 -4.89 -9.91
C GLN A 201 -21.61 -6.11 -10.00
N ASP A 202 -21.68 -6.88 -11.08
CA ASP A 202 -20.85 -8.07 -11.27
C ASP A 202 -19.35 -7.74 -11.32
N ASP A 203 -19.01 -6.63 -11.95
CA ASP A 203 -17.62 -6.16 -12.05
C ASP A 203 -17.10 -5.69 -10.68
N ARG A 204 -17.91 -4.97 -9.93
CA ARG A 204 -17.59 -4.54 -8.56
C ARG A 204 -17.37 -5.74 -7.65
N GLU A 205 -18.31 -6.70 -7.65
CA GLU A 205 -18.19 -7.93 -6.86
C GLU A 205 -16.96 -8.74 -7.24
N ARG A 206 -16.62 -8.82 -8.53
CA ARG A 206 -15.40 -9.48 -8.98
C ARG A 206 -14.16 -8.85 -8.34
N ALA A 207 -14.06 -7.51 -8.33
CA ALA A 207 -12.95 -6.78 -7.74
C ALA A 207 -12.91 -6.97 -6.20
N PHE A 208 -14.06 -6.89 -5.53
CA PHE A 208 -14.15 -7.08 -4.07
C PHE A 208 -13.74 -8.49 -3.63
N LYS A 209 -14.16 -9.52 -4.38
CA LYS A 209 -13.79 -10.92 -4.10
C LYS A 209 -12.28 -11.16 -4.10
N LYS A 210 -11.50 -10.37 -4.83
CA LYS A 210 -10.02 -10.46 -4.84
C LYS A 210 -9.37 -10.01 -3.54
N LEU A 211 -10.05 -9.17 -2.76
CA LEU A 211 -9.53 -8.71 -1.47
C LEU A 211 -9.85 -9.68 -0.33
N ILE A 212 -10.81 -10.59 -0.55
CA ILE A 212 -11.19 -11.60 0.43
C ILE A 212 -10.34 -12.84 0.21
N TYR A 213 -9.40 -13.06 1.12
CA TYR A 213 -8.63 -14.30 1.09
C TYR A 213 -9.39 -15.43 1.79
N THR A 214 -9.75 -16.47 1.05
CA THR A 214 -10.66 -17.51 1.52
C THR A 214 -10.00 -18.82 2.00
N ARG A 215 -8.67 -18.98 1.96
CA ARG A 215 -8.05 -20.27 2.35
C ARG A 215 -6.66 -20.11 2.98
N GLU A 216 -6.41 -20.88 4.03
CA GLU A 216 -5.12 -21.41 4.54
C GLU A 216 -4.26 -20.53 5.47
N VAL A 217 -4.57 -19.27 5.74
CA VAL A 217 -3.87 -18.58 6.82
C VAL A 217 -4.80 -18.51 8.03
N THR A 218 -4.67 -19.51 8.90
CA THR A 218 -5.26 -19.51 10.24
C THR A 218 -4.91 -18.19 10.95
N ASN A 219 -5.94 -17.46 11.43
CA ASN A 219 -5.87 -16.17 12.10
C ASN A 219 -5.75 -14.92 11.21
N MET A 220 -6.10 -14.94 9.92
CA MET A 220 -6.40 -13.72 9.20
C MET A 220 -7.79 -13.21 9.57
N GLN A 221 -7.87 -11.99 10.08
CA GLN A 221 -9.13 -11.27 10.14
C GLN A 221 -9.42 -10.79 8.73
N ASN A 222 -10.33 -11.49 8.05
CA ASN A 222 -10.72 -11.22 6.68
C ASN A 222 -11.86 -10.21 6.65
N LEU A 223 -12.01 -9.57 5.49
CA LEU A 223 -13.20 -8.79 5.20
C LEU A 223 -14.45 -9.68 5.28
N PRO A 224 -15.55 -9.21 5.87
CA PRO A 224 -16.80 -9.98 5.95
C PRO A 224 -17.43 -10.16 4.57
N GLN A 225 -18.33 -11.12 4.44
CA GLN A 225 -19.02 -11.37 3.16
C GLN A 225 -19.87 -10.19 2.70
N SER A 226 -20.40 -9.40 3.64
CA SER A 226 -21.11 -8.14 3.34
C SER A 226 -20.26 -7.13 2.56
N PHE A 227 -18.93 -7.16 2.72
CA PHE A 227 -18.00 -6.33 1.94
C PHE A 227 -18.16 -6.54 0.43
N ILE A 228 -18.47 -7.76 -0.03
CA ILE A 228 -18.68 -8.05 -1.47
C ILE A 228 -19.83 -7.21 -2.06
N GLN A 229 -20.80 -6.84 -1.25
CA GLN A 229 -21.95 -6.07 -1.71
C GLN A 229 -21.67 -4.56 -1.72
N THR A 230 -21.01 -4.07 -0.69
CA THR A 230 -20.86 -2.63 -0.42
C THR A 230 -19.50 -2.06 -0.81
N GLY A 231 -18.45 -2.89 -0.75
CA GLY A 231 -17.05 -2.47 -0.89
C GLY A 231 -16.53 -1.68 0.31
N GLU A 232 -17.28 -1.66 1.43
CA GLU A 232 -16.86 -0.99 2.66
C GLU A 232 -17.16 -1.83 3.90
N VAL A 233 -16.39 -1.60 4.95
CA VAL A 233 -16.52 -2.28 6.23
C VAL A 233 -16.12 -1.35 7.36
N LYS A 234 -16.86 -1.38 8.45
CA LYS A 234 -16.49 -0.71 9.70
C LYS A 234 -15.44 -1.53 10.43
N ILE A 235 -14.61 -0.83 11.17
CA ILE A 235 -13.57 -1.45 11.99
C ILE A 235 -13.80 -1.04 13.44
N GLU A 236 -13.96 -2.01 14.31
CA GLU A 236 -14.08 -1.80 15.75
C GLU A 236 -12.98 -2.59 16.47
N ASN A 237 -12.22 -1.90 17.34
CA ASN A 237 -11.08 -2.49 18.05
C ASN A 237 -10.05 -3.20 17.11
N GLY A 238 -9.85 -2.65 15.90
CA GLY A 238 -8.92 -3.21 14.91
C GLY A 238 -9.46 -4.44 14.16
N VAL A 239 -10.75 -4.75 14.29
CA VAL A 239 -11.40 -5.92 13.68
C VAL A 239 -12.54 -5.46 12.77
N PRO A 240 -12.65 -6.02 11.53
CA PRO A 240 -13.81 -5.79 10.68
C PRO A 240 -15.08 -6.30 11.34
N VAL A 241 -16.14 -5.49 11.30
CA VAL A 241 -17.48 -5.85 11.79
C VAL A 241 -18.50 -5.80 10.66
N GLU A 242 -19.57 -6.59 10.77
CA GLU A 242 -20.66 -6.60 9.80
C GLU A 242 -21.55 -5.35 9.87
#